data_d89b40d0f744dabb1caa52b1891ca3d9
#
_entry.id   d89b40d0f744dabb1caa52b1891ca3d9
#
_cell.length_a   1.000
_cell.length_b   1.000
_cell.length_c   1.000
_cell.angle_alpha   90.00
_cell.angle_beta   90.00
_cell.angle_gamma   90.00
#
_symmetry.space_group_name_H-M   'P 1'
#
loop_
_entity.id
_entity.type
_entity.pdbx_description
1 polymer ?
#
loop_
_entity_poly.entity_id
_entity_poly.type
_entity_poly.pdbx_seq_one_letter_code
_entity_poly.pdbx_strand_id
1 'polypeptide(L)'
;MEILDEKTVVVFTSAELKEVLEGNNGYTFIYFGADITLLSGITLSNTKTNITLDGTYQNITHQFTDQKSTSAAQAIQASPQNQLITIQNLHIIGYNYYGMVYVAEAASYKNVILEYQNITYVGPQLIFHPMGLTRILNSTITVQDQYVTGNEVAECNQIEIGGKTTITHTSKSNSSFWFRNDTPS
;
A
#
# COMPACT_ATOMS: atom_id res chain seq x y z
N MET A 1 -3.75 -19.35 7.82
CA MET A 1 -3.48 -18.30 8.82
C MET A 1 -2.85 -18.94 10.06
N GLU A 2 -1.78 -18.37 10.56
CA GLU A 2 -1.07 -18.78 11.78
C GLU A 2 -1.06 -17.62 12.76
N ILE A 3 -1.52 -17.84 13.99
CA ILE A 3 -1.57 -16.82 15.05
C ILE A 3 -0.30 -16.94 15.88
N LEU A 4 0.52 -15.88 15.92
CA LEU A 4 1.75 -15.85 16.71
C LEU A 4 1.51 -15.29 18.11
N ASP A 5 0.66 -14.28 18.23
CA ASP A 5 0.22 -13.69 19.51
C ASP A 5 -1.10 -12.92 19.33
N GLU A 6 -1.52 -12.17 20.33
CA GLU A 6 -2.78 -11.39 20.32
C GLU A 6 -2.81 -10.23 19.30
N LYS A 7 -1.66 -9.82 18.77
CA LYS A 7 -1.51 -8.69 17.82
C LYS A 7 -0.93 -9.13 16.48
N THR A 8 -0.31 -10.31 16.42
CA THR A 8 0.53 -10.75 15.31
C THR A 8 0.00 -12.00 14.66
N VAL A 9 -0.10 -11.98 13.34
CA VAL A 9 -0.60 -13.11 12.56
C VAL A 9 0.18 -13.26 11.25
N VAL A 10 0.29 -14.51 10.78
CA VAL A 10 0.83 -14.84 9.45
C VAL A 10 -0.30 -15.24 8.53
N VAL A 11 -0.37 -14.63 7.35
CA VAL A 11 -1.35 -14.94 6.30
C VAL A 11 -0.67 -15.55 5.09
N PHE A 12 -1.30 -16.52 4.47
CA PHE A 12 -0.76 -17.30 3.34
C PHE A 12 -1.60 -17.13 2.07
N THR A 13 -2.78 -16.52 2.18
CA THR A 13 -3.71 -16.36 1.06
C THR A 13 -4.37 -14.98 1.06
N SER A 14 -4.88 -14.56 -0.12
CA SER A 14 -5.67 -13.34 -0.24
C SER A 14 -6.93 -13.35 0.63
N ALA A 15 -7.55 -14.50 0.81
CA ALA A 15 -8.73 -14.65 1.66
C ALA A 15 -8.41 -14.41 3.14
N GLU A 16 -7.32 -15.00 3.64
CA GLU A 16 -6.84 -14.79 5.02
C GLU A 16 -6.44 -13.32 5.24
N LEU A 17 -5.73 -12.70 4.27
CA LEU A 17 -5.38 -11.28 4.34
C LEU A 17 -6.65 -10.42 4.47
N LYS A 18 -7.65 -10.71 3.64
CA LYS A 18 -8.95 -10.00 3.69
C LYS A 18 -9.65 -10.17 5.04
N GLU A 19 -9.75 -11.40 5.52
CA GLU A 19 -10.37 -11.71 6.82
C GLU A 19 -9.70 -10.93 7.96
N VAL A 20 -8.36 -10.89 7.98
CA VAL A 20 -7.59 -10.20 9.01
C VAL A 20 -7.78 -8.69 8.93
N LEU A 21 -7.71 -8.11 7.74
CA LEU A 21 -7.72 -6.65 7.55
C LEU A 21 -9.11 -6.05 7.70
N GLU A 22 -10.17 -6.73 7.25
CA GLU A 22 -11.56 -6.29 7.37
C GLU A 22 -12.15 -6.61 8.74
N GLY A 23 -11.62 -7.66 9.39
CA GLY A 23 -12.16 -8.20 10.64
C GLY A 23 -11.99 -7.25 11.83
N ASN A 24 -12.97 -7.27 12.73
CA ASN A 24 -12.87 -6.62 14.04
C ASN A 24 -12.07 -7.50 15.03
N ASN A 25 -10.84 -7.83 14.66
CA ASN A 25 -9.90 -8.62 15.44
C ASN A 25 -8.76 -7.72 15.97
N GLY A 26 -7.94 -8.24 16.89
CA GLY A 26 -6.85 -7.49 17.50
C GLY A 26 -5.58 -7.39 16.65
N TYR A 27 -5.51 -8.10 15.51
CA TYR A 27 -4.27 -8.19 14.73
C TYR A 27 -3.94 -6.88 14.02
N THR A 28 -2.75 -6.37 14.30
CA THR A 28 -2.21 -5.13 13.73
C THR A 28 -0.85 -5.32 13.08
N PHE A 29 -0.18 -6.44 13.33
CA PHE A 29 1.07 -6.84 12.67
C PHE A 29 0.84 -8.12 11.88
N ILE A 30 0.93 -8.01 10.55
CA ILE A 30 0.55 -9.07 9.63
C ILE A 30 1.77 -9.45 8.79
N TYR A 31 2.29 -10.66 8.98
CA TYR A 31 3.31 -11.25 8.12
C TYR A 31 2.69 -11.92 6.90
N PHE A 32 3.36 -11.80 5.77
CA PHE A 32 3.09 -12.65 4.61
C PHE A 32 3.94 -13.91 4.71
N GLY A 33 3.29 -15.05 4.84
CA GLY A 33 3.93 -16.37 4.89
C GLY A 33 4.00 -17.06 3.52
N ALA A 34 3.48 -16.40 2.47
CA ALA A 34 3.53 -16.83 1.08
C ALA A 34 3.36 -15.62 0.14
N ASP A 35 3.65 -15.82 -1.14
CA ASP A 35 3.29 -14.85 -2.17
C ASP A 35 1.76 -14.73 -2.27
N ILE A 36 1.26 -13.49 -2.27
CA ILE A 36 -0.17 -13.21 -2.29
C ILE A 36 -0.56 -12.42 -3.52
N THR A 37 -1.51 -12.95 -4.29
CA THR A 37 -2.20 -12.20 -5.33
C THR A 37 -3.56 -11.76 -4.79
N LEU A 38 -3.84 -10.45 -4.81
CA LEU A 38 -5.11 -9.91 -4.34
C LEU A 38 -6.25 -10.33 -5.28
N LEU A 39 -7.25 -11.03 -4.77
CA LEU A 39 -8.37 -11.56 -5.55
C LEU A 39 -9.61 -10.69 -5.51
N SER A 40 -9.74 -9.85 -4.51
CA SER A 40 -10.84 -8.87 -4.35
C SER A 40 -10.35 -7.69 -3.51
N GLY A 41 -10.96 -6.53 -3.67
CA GLY A 41 -10.67 -5.39 -2.81
C GLY A 41 -10.88 -5.70 -1.33
N ILE A 42 -10.14 -4.99 -0.50
CA ILE A 42 -10.16 -5.11 0.97
C ILE A 42 -10.49 -3.72 1.52
N THR A 43 -11.38 -3.63 2.50
CA THR A 43 -11.60 -2.39 3.26
C THR A 43 -11.02 -2.56 4.65
N LEU A 44 -10.00 -1.75 4.99
CA LEU A 44 -9.38 -1.82 6.31
C LEU A 44 -10.39 -1.49 7.40
N SER A 45 -10.43 -2.34 8.43
CA SER A 45 -11.31 -2.10 9.58
C SER A 45 -11.00 -0.74 10.24
N ASN A 46 -12.04 0.00 10.58
CA ASN A 46 -11.93 1.27 11.29
C ASN A 46 -11.49 1.11 12.75
N THR A 47 -11.43 -0.12 13.25
CA THR A 47 -10.92 -0.41 14.61
C THR A 47 -9.40 -0.55 14.66
N LYS A 48 -8.74 -0.59 13.50
CA LYS A 48 -7.28 -0.74 13.40
C LYS A 48 -6.62 0.63 13.22
N THR A 49 -6.08 1.18 14.28
CA THR A 49 -5.44 2.50 14.24
C THR A 49 -4.08 2.46 13.53
N ASN A 50 -3.23 1.50 13.88
CA ASN A 50 -1.93 1.27 13.25
C ASN A 50 -1.88 -0.15 12.70
N ILE A 51 -1.39 -0.29 11.46
CA ILE A 51 -1.33 -1.57 10.76
C ILE A 51 0.06 -1.69 10.14
N THR A 52 0.68 -2.85 10.29
CA THR A 52 1.92 -3.19 9.59
C THR A 52 1.71 -4.44 8.76
N LEU A 53 1.97 -4.36 7.46
CA LEU A 53 2.09 -5.50 6.55
C LEU A 53 3.57 -5.74 6.29
N ASP A 54 4.08 -6.87 6.74
CA ASP A 54 5.49 -7.25 6.59
C ASP A 54 5.62 -8.44 5.63
N GLY A 55 6.32 -8.22 4.53
CA GLY A 55 6.55 -9.24 3.51
C GLY A 55 7.57 -10.29 3.89
N THR A 56 8.30 -10.15 5.01
CA THR A 56 9.34 -11.11 5.38
C THR A 56 8.90 -11.98 6.56
N TYR A 57 8.77 -13.27 6.33
CA TYR A 57 8.51 -14.27 7.35
C TYR A 57 9.53 -15.42 7.26
N GLN A 58 10.09 -15.85 8.40
CA GLN A 58 11.12 -16.90 8.48
C GLN A 58 12.32 -16.67 7.54
N ASN A 59 12.77 -15.40 7.43
CA ASN A 59 13.86 -14.95 6.53
C ASN A 59 13.55 -15.09 5.02
N ILE A 60 12.32 -15.27 4.63
CA ILE A 60 11.87 -15.30 3.24
C ILE A 60 11.07 -14.04 2.98
N THR A 61 11.47 -13.26 1.96
CA THR A 61 10.70 -12.11 1.50
C THR A 61 9.74 -12.54 0.41
N HIS A 62 8.47 -12.26 0.61
CA HIS A 62 7.37 -12.65 -0.26
C HIS A 62 6.96 -11.52 -1.21
N GLN A 63 6.13 -11.88 -2.18
CA GLN A 63 5.59 -10.97 -3.17
C GLN A 63 4.09 -10.71 -2.93
N PHE A 64 3.71 -9.46 -3.11
CA PHE A 64 2.31 -9.07 -3.26
C PHE A 64 2.05 -8.64 -4.70
N THR A 65 0.97 -9.15 -5.30
CA THR A 65 0.50 -8.73 -6.62
C THR A 65 -0.90 -8.18 -6.49
N ASP A 66 -1.11 -6.93 -6.89
CA ASP A 66 -2.44 -6.31 -6.85
C ASP A 66 -3.31 -6.70 -8.06
N GLN A 67 -4.55 -6.24 -8.09
CA GLN A 67 -5.48 -6.55 -9.17
C GLN A 67 -5.27 -5.65 -10.38
N LYS A 68 -5.41 -6.24 -11.58
CA LYS A 68 -5.53 -5.51 -12.85
C LYS A 68 -6.83 -4.71 -12.88
N SER A 69 -6.78 -3.45 -12.46
CA SER A 69 -7.97 -2.63 -12.31
C SER A 69 -7.66 -1.13 -12.44
N THR A 70 -8.69 -0.37 -12.81
CA THR A 70 -8.75 1.09 -12.69
C THR A 70 -9.74 1.53 -11.60
N SER A 71 -10.12 0.62 -10.72
CA SER A 71 -11.09 0.88 -9.64
C SER A 71 -10.41 0.82 -8.27
N ALA A 72 -10.60 1.87 -7.49
CA ALA A 72 -10.19 1.92 -6.09
C ALA A 72 -10.82 0.78 -5.25
N ALA A 73 -12.02 0.33 -5.62
CA ALA A 73 -12.70 -0.78 -4.96
C ALA A 73 -11.95 -2.12 -5.07
N GLN A 74 -10.94 -2.22 -5.92
CA GLN A 74 -10.12 -3.41 -6.08
C GLN A 74 -8.75 -3.30 -5.40
N ALA A 75 -8.45 -2.21 -4.70
CA ALA A 75 -7.26 -2.02 -3.87
C ALA A 75 -7.55 -2.36 -2.39
N ILE A 76 -6.53 -2.26 -1.55
CA ILE A 76 -6.70 -2.20 -0.09
C ILE A 76 -7.10 -0.76 0.24
N GLN A 77 -8.33 -0.55 0.65
CA GLN A 77 -8.87 0.77 0.94
C GLN A 77 -8.65 1.13 2.41
N ALA A 78 -8.00 2.25 2.67
CA ALA A 78 -7.84 2.78 4.02
C ALA A 78 -9.18 3.28 4.59
N SER A 79 -9.29 3.26 5.92
CA SER A 79 -10.33 3.94 6.70
C SER A 79 -9.77 5.23 7.31
N PRO A 80 -10.57 6.28 7.53
CA PRO A 80 -10.11 7.52 8.16
C PRO A 80 -9.53 7.34 9.57
N GLN A 81 -9.84 6.23 10.23
CA GLN A 81 -9.33 5.90 11.56
C GLN A 81 -7.96 5.22 11.54
N ASN A 82 -7.48 4.78 10.38
CA ASN A 82 -6.15 4.20 10.25
C ASN A 82 -5.12 5.34 10.26
N GLN A 83 -4.44 5.56 11.38
CA GLN A 83 -3.49 6.67 11.54
C GLN A 83 -2.15 6.38 10.87
N LEU A 84 -1.70 5.13 10.92
CA LEU A 84 -0.46 4.69 10.27
C LEU A 84 -0.67 3.33 9.61
N ILE A 85 -0.39 3.28 8.31
CA ILE A 85 -0.37 2.06 7.51
C ILE A 85 1.05 1.89 7.01
N THR A 86 1.75 0.89 7.52
CA THR A 86 3.13 0.56 7.13
C THR A 86 3.15 -0.69 6.26
N ILE A 87 3.77 -0.59 5.08
CA ILE A 87 4.05 -1.70 4.18
C ILE A 87 5.56 -1.85 4.15
N GLN A 88 6.07 -2.99 4.60
CA GLN A 88 7.52 -3.16 4.70
C GLN A 88 8.02 -4.52 4.22
N ASN A 89 9.32 -4.57 3.85
CA ASN A 89 10.03 -5.80 3.52
C ASN A 89 9.30 -6.65 2.45
N LEU A 90 8.75 -6.02 1.42
CA LEU A 90 7.83 -6.66 0.49
C LEU A 90 8.23 -6.40 -0.96
N HIS A 91 8.09 -7.43 -1.82
CA HIS A 91 8.12 -7.24 -3.26
C HIS A 91 6.70 -6.97 -3.77
N ILE A 92 6.48 -5.84 -4.45
CA ILE A 92 5.16 -5.44 -4.92
C ILE A 92 5.15 -5.36 -6.44
N ILE A 93 4.26 -6.13 -7.08
CA ILE A 93 3.95 -6.05 -8.50
C ILE A 93 2.59 -5.37 -8.65
N GLY A 94 2.62 -4.13 -9.12
CA GLY A 94 1.45 -3.29 -9.30
C GLY A 94 0.82 -3.45 -10.69
N TYR A 95 -0.49 -3.54 -10.73
CA TYR A 95 -1.33 -3.49 -11.94
C TYR A 95 -2.51 -2.53 -11.78
N ASN A 96 -2.80 -2.11 -10.53
CA ASN A 96 -3.92 -1.21 -10.24
C ASN A 96 -3.49 0.25 -10.42
N TYR A 97 -4.37 1.04 -11.01
CA TYR A 97 -4.18 2.50 -11.17
C TYR A 97 -3.97 3.22 -9.83
N TYR A 98 -4.57 2.75 -8.76
CA TYR A 98 -4.51 3.36 -7.43
C TYR A 98 -3.41 2.78 -6.52
N GLY A 99 -2.58 1.88 -7.03
CA GLY A 99 -1.56 1.19 -6.23
C GLY A 99 -2.14 0.11 -5.30
N MET A 100 -1.29 -0.39 -4.40
CA MET A 100 -1.66 -1.42 -3.43
C MET A 100 -2.67 -0.91 -2.40
N VAL A 101 -2.44 0.30 -1.88
CA VAL A 101 -3.29 0.94 -0.87
C VAL A 101 -3.88 2.23 -1.43
N TYR A 102 -5.20 2.30 -1.44
CA TYR A 102 -5.97 3.47 -1.80
C TYR A 102 -6.38 4.25 -0.55
N VAL A 103 -6.07 5.54 -0.52
CA VAL A 103 -6.54 6.47 0.51
C VAL A 103 -7.43 7.52 -0.15
N ALA A 104 -8.69 7.57 0.23
CA ALA A 104 -9.68 8.40 -0.46
C ALA A 104 -9.40 9.90 -0.39
N GLU A 105 -9.79 10.62 -1.44
CA GLU A 105 -9.73 12.09 -1.52
C GLU A 105 -10.88 12.71 -0.71
N ALA A 106 -10.72 12.71 0.62
CA ALA A 106 -11.68 13.34 1.53
C ALA A 106 -10.95 13.88 2.76
N ALA A 107 -11.41 15.03 3.29
CA ALA A 107 -10.77 15.73 4.40
C ALA A 107 -10.59 14.87 5.67
N SER A 108 -11.42 13.85 5.86
CA SER A 108 -11.30 12.90 6.97
C SER A 108 -10.03 12.05 6.93
N TYR A 109 -9.38 11.92 5.76
CA TYR A 109 -8.16 11.12 5.59
C TYR A 109 -6.86 11.91 5.76
N LYS A 110 -6.91 13.21 6.00
CA LYS A 110 -5.71 14.06 6.10
C LYS A 110 -4.69 13.65 7.16
N ASN A 111 -5.14 12.92 8.19
CA ASN A 111 -4.27 12.45 9.28
C ASN A 111 -3.79 11.00 9.07
N VAL A 112 -4.20 10.34 8.00
CA VAL A 112 -3.67 9.02 7.63
C VAL A 112 -2.26 9.18 7.13
N ILE A 113 -1.34 8.36 7.63
CA ILE A 113 0.03 8.25 7.14
C ILE A 113 0.16 6.90 6.44
N LEU A 114 0.61 6.93 5.19
CA LEU A 114 0.93 5.74 4.42
C LEU A 114 2.45 5.64 4.26
N GLU A 115 3.06 4.58 4.79
CA GLU A 115 4.49 4.38 4.78
C GLU A 115 4.89 3.11 4.04
N TYR A 116 5.83 3.24 3.09
CA TYR A 116 6.50 2.15 2.42
C TYR A 116 7.96 2.12 2.83
N GLN A 117 8.42 1.00 3.39
CA GLN A 117 9.78 0.85 3.90
C GLN A 117 10.41 -0.44 3.40
N ASN A 118 11.63 -0.35 2.87
CA ASN A 118 12.39 -1.50 2.42
C ASN A 118 11.59 -2.40 1.45
N ILE A 119 10.94 -1.77 0.47
CA ILE A 119 10.17 -2.48 -0.56
C ILE A 119 10.87 -2.43 -1.91
N THR A 120 10.52 -3.36 -2.78
CA THR A 120 10.69 -3.21 -4.22
C THR A 120 9.31 -3.11 -4.86
N TYR A 121 9.16 -2.14 -5.75
CA TYR A 121 7.90 -1.94 -6.47
C TYR A 121 8.15 -1.88 -7.97
N VAL A 122 7.30 -2.54 -8.73
CA VAL A 122 7.20 -2.42 -10.19
C VAL A 122 5.73 -2.29 -10.56
N GLY A 123 5.35 -1.21 -11.22
CA GLY A 123 3.95 -1.01 -11.61
C GLY A 123 3.64 0.40 -12.08
N PRO A 124 2.35 0.70 -12.34
CA PRO A 124 1.94 1.97 -12.91
C PRO A 124 1.93 3.13 -11.92
N GLN A 125 1.59 2.88 -10.66
CA GLN A 125 1.49 3.89 -9.61
C GLN A 125 1.60 3.22 -8.24
N LEU A 126 2.51 3.69 -7.40
CA LEU A 126 2.67 3.12 -6.05
C LEU A 126 1.66 3.69 -5.06
N ILE A 127 1.43 5.00 -5.13
CA ILE A 127 0.72 5.76 -4.09
C ILE A 127 -0.43 6.57 -4.69
N PHE A 128 -1.61 6.39 -4.09
CA PHE A 128 -2.72 7.31 -4.20
C PHE A 128 -3.16 7.73 -2.79
N HIS A 129 -2.68 8.89 -2.36
CA HIS A 129 -3.01 9.49 -1.06
C HIS A 129 -3.07 11.00 -1.14
N PRO A 130 -4.11 11.58 -1.77
CA PRO A 130 -4.16 13.01 -2.09
C PRO A 130 -4.34 13.94 -0.90
N MET A 131 -4.63 13.43 0.31
CA MET A 131 -5.01 14.26 1.45
C MET A 131 -3.98 14.33 2.58
N GLY A 132 -3.06 13.37 2.68
CA GLY A 132 -2.17 13.26 3.85
C GLY A 132 -0.72 13.01 3.50
N LEU A 133 0.02 12.52 4.47
CA LEU A 133 1.46 12.25 4.38
C LEU A 133 1.73 10.84 3.87
N THR A 134 2.63 10.74 2.92
CA THR A 134 3.21 9.47 2.48
C THR A 134 4.71 9.45 2.72
N ARG A 135 5.26 8.29 3.06
CA ARG A 135 6.69 8.07 3.22
C ARG A 135 7.18 6.92 2.36
N ILE A 136 8.36 7.10 1.74
CA ILE A 136 9.08 6.05 1.03
C ILE A 136 10.50 6.00 1.58
N LEU A 137 10.86 4.91 2.25
CA LEU A 137 12.13 4.75 2.93
C LEU A 137 12.89 3.50 2.45
N ASN A 138 14.17 3.63 2.13
CA ASN A 138 15.06 2.52 1.79
C ASN A 138 14.52 1.58 0.70
N SER A 139 13.88 2.12 -0.33
CA SER A 139 13.07 1.36 -1.27
C SER A 139 13.56 1.51 -2.71
N THR A 140 13.24 0.54 -3.56
CA THR A 140 13.48 0.59 -5.01
C THR A 140 12.14 0.61 -5.74
N ILE A 141 11.85 1.71 -6.42
CA ILE A 141 10.58 1.95 -7.09
C ILE A 141 10.81 2.06 -8.59
N THR A 142 10.11 1.25 -9.37
CA THR A 142 10.09 1.34 -10.83
C THR A 142 8.67 1.61 -11.29
N VAL A 143 8.43 2.82 -11.79
CA VAL A 143 7.16 3.17 -12.44
C VAL A 143 7.28 2.79 -13.91
N GLN A 144 6.40 1.91 -14.35
CA GLN A 144 6.32 1.47 -15.75
C GLN A 144 4.89 1.10 -16.14
N ASP A 145 4.63 1.15 -17.45
CA ASP A 145 3.35 0.71 -17.99
C ASP A 145 3.20 -0.80 -17.83
N GLN A 146 2.07 -1.21 -17.26
CA GLN A 146 1.69 -2.61 -17.09
C GLN A 146 0.29 -2.83 -17.69
N TYR A 147 -0.69 -3.17 -16.85
CA TYR A 147 -2.10 -3.29 -17.28
C TYR A 147 -2.72 -1.93 -17.62
N VAL A 148 -2.36 -0.91 -16.88
CA VAL A 148 -2.72 0.49 -17.15
C VAL A 148 -1.47 1.25 -17.58
N THR A 149 -1.64 2.34 -18.27
CA THR A 149 -0.54 3.25 -18.59
C THR A 149 -0.01 3.82 -17.29
N GLY A 150 1.30 3.78 -17.12
CA GLY A 150 1.97 4.29 -15.95
C GLY A 150 1.68 5.77 -15.77
N ASN A 151 1.51 6.14 -14.54
CA ASN A 151 1.19 7.50 -14.16
C ASN A 151 2.38 8.14 -13.46
N GLU A 152 2.36 8.08 -12.15
CA GLU A 152 3.39 8.66 -11.29
C GLU A 152 3.77 7.69 -10.17
N VAL A 153 4.86 7.99 -9.49
CA VAL A 153 5.21 7.32 -8.23
C VAL A 153 4.11 7.56 -7.20
N ALA A 154 3.67 8.80 -7.10
CA ALA A 154 2.68 9.21 -6.12
C ALA A 154 1.78 10.34 -6.60
N GLU A 155 0.49 10.18 -6.40
CA GLU A 155 -0.49 11.25 -6.31
C GLU A 155 -0.75 11.50 -4.81
N CYS A 156 -0.24 12.62 -4.27
CA CYS A 156 -0.20 12.84 -2.82
C CYS A 156 -0.31 14.31 -2.45
N ASN A 157 -0.61 14.59 -1.18
CA ASN A 157 -0.52 15.94 -0.62
C ASN A 157 0.91 16.24 -0.15
N GLN A 158 1.47 15.33 0.65
CA GLN A 158 2.83 15.44 1.18
C GLN A 158 3.57 14.11 1.01
N ILE A 159 4.88 14.20 0.72
CA ILE A 159 5.74 13.03 0.61
C ILE A 159 7.10 13.27 1.27
N GLU A 160 7.55 12.29 2.03
CA GLU A 160 8.90 12.19 2.56
C GLU A 160 9.62 11.00 1.90
N ILE A 161 10.77 11.26 1.30
CA ILE A 161 11.60 10.23 0.68
C ILE A 161 12.94 10.20 1.42
N GLY A 162 13.33 9.04 1.93
CA GLY A 162 14.52 8.94 2.76
C GLY A 162 15.31 7.66 2.57
N GLY A 163 16.46 7.62 3.25
CA GLY A 163 17.38 6.50 3.22
C GLY A 163 17.96 6.25 1.83
N LYS A 164 18.23 4.98 1.50
CA LYS A 164 18.71 4.56 0.18
C LYS A 164 17.53 4.24 -0.74
N THR A 165 16.77 5.27 -1.11
CA THR A 165 15.63 5.10 -2.02
C THR A 165 16.03 5.42 -3.46
N THR A 166 15.74 4.50 -4.37
CA THR A 166 15.96 4.64 -5.81
C THR A 166 14.62 4.65 -6.55
N ILE A 167 14.40 5.63 -7.40
CA ILE A 167 13.19 5.77 -8.21
C ILE A 167 13.56 5.78 -9.68
N THR A 168 12.97 4.87 -10.45
CA THR A 168 13.11 4.79 -11.90
C THR A 168 11.74 4.95 -12.55
N HIS A 169 11.63 5.88 -13.49
CA HIS A 169 10.39 6.15 -14.21
C HIS A 169 10.58 5.82 -15.69
N THR A 170 10.02 4.71 -16.15
CA THR A 170 10.11 4.21 -17.54
C THR A 170 8.77 4.26 -18.26
N SER A 171 7.72 4.74 -17.59
CA SER A 171 6.40 4.94 -18.16
C SER A 171 6.39 6.07 -19.21
N LYS A 172 5.36 6.08 -20.06
CA LYS A 172 5.10 7.17 -21.01
C LYS A 172 4.55 8.42 -20.34
N SER A 173 4.19 8.37 -19.07
CA SER A 173 3.78 9.55 -18.31
C SER A 173 4.92 10.54 -18.17
N ASN A 174 4.60 11.84 -18.19
CA ASN A 174 5.58 12.92 -18.06
C ASN A 174 5.82 13.36 -16.61
N SER A 175 5.05 12.84 -15.65
CA SER A 175 5.12 13.23 -14.23
C SER A 175 5.51 12.06 -13.35
N SER A 176 6.45 12.28 -12.42
CA SER A 176 6.79 11.28 -11.39
C SER A 176 5.98 11.48 -10.12
N PHE A 177 5.52 12.71 -9.87
CA PHE A 177 4.73 13.06 -8.69
C PHE A 177 3.63 14.04 -9.08
N TRP A 178 2.43 13.80 -8.56
CA TRP A 178 1.32 14.73 -8.66
C TRP A 178 0.92 15.20 -7.26
N PHE A 179 1.23 16.45 -6.95
CA PHE A 179 0.86 17.05 -5.68
C PHE A 179 -0.54 17.67 -5.75
N ARG A 180 -1.38 17.23 -4.83
CA ARG A 180 -2.70 17.82 -4.62
C ARG A 180 -2.59 18.99 -3.64
N ASN A 181 -3.10 20.14 -4.03
CA ASN A 181 -3.22 21.26 -3.11
C ASN A 181 -4.51 21.11 -2.30
N ASP A 182 -4.40 21.19 -0.97
CA ASP A 182 -5.56 21.45 -0.12
C ASP A 182 -6.08 22.84 -0.44
N THR A 183 -7.00 22.98 -1.37
CA THR A 183 -7.90 24.12 -1.41
C THR A 183 -9.09 23.76 -0.54
N PRO A 184 -9.25 24.36 0.65
CA PRO A 184 -10.48 24.22 1.39
C PRO A 184 -11.61 24.77 0.54
N SER A 185 -12.53 23.92 0.13
CA SER A 185 -13.81 24.33 -0.44
C SER A 185 -14.72 24.82 0.66
#